data_c12d28c2191f2043d97858746bf644e9
#
_entry.id   c12d28c2191f2043d97858746bf644e9
#
_cell.length_a   1.000
_cell.length_b   1.000
_cell.length_c   1.000
_cell.angle_alpha   90.00
_cell.angle_beta   90.00
_cell.angle_gamma   90.00
#
_symmetry.space_group_name_H-M   'P 1'
#
loop_
_entity.id
_entity.type
_entity.pdbx_description
1 polymer ?
#
loop_
_entity_poly.entity_id
_entity_poly.type
_entity_poly.pdbx_seq_one_letter_code
_entity_poly.pdbx_strand_id
1 'polypeptide(L)'
;WLECDASGNLHLETLKDILGKKQVSLVCVTAVSNVLGVKTPVSEIVRLSHQHGARVLVDAAQMAPHETIDVQALDSDFLVFSGHKLYGPTGIGVLYGRESMLASMPPFLGGGDMVEAVTRQGFSPAELPRTFEAGTPPIAEAVGLAAAIDWFTPLREATETHEQYLLTYAASALSRIPRLHILGPTTGHVSCISFTIEGLHPHDITEVLGRRGVCLRSGHHCAHILHKSLGIQASTRLSVAAYNTQADIDACTNAIREVQKLLA
;
A
#
# COMPACT_ATOMS: atom_id res chain seq x y z
N TRP A 1 13.89 -2.50 12.48
CA TRP A 1 13.06 -3.18 11.50
C TRP A 1 12.31 -4.31 12.19
N LEU A 2 11.02 -4.46 11.84
CA LEU A 2 10.23 -5.63 12.19
C LEU A 2 10.20 -6.57 10.98
N GLU A 3 10.59 -7.81 11.19
CA GLU A 3 10.62 -8.82 10.13
C GLU A 3 9.28 -9.55 10.03
N CYS A 4 9.04 -10.17 8.88
CA CYS A 4 7.90 -11.05 8.64
C CYS A 4 8.40 -12.43 8.20
N ASP A 5 7.55 -13.44 8.35
CA ASP A 5 7.77 -14.76 7.77
C ASP A 5 7.54 -14.78 6.24
N ALA A 6 7.77 -15.92 5.60
CA ALA A 6 7.58 -16.07 4.15
C ALA A 6 6.11 -15.87 3.70
N SER A 7 5.15 -16.03 4.60
CA SER A 7 3.73 -15.76 4.37
C SER A 7 3.36 -14.28 4.56
N GLY A 8 4.29 -13.48 5.07
CA GLY A 8 4.10 -12.05 5.32
C GLY A 8 3.54 -11.70 6.70
N ASN A 9 3.42 -12.67 7.60
CA ASN A 9 2.99 -12.38 8.97
C ASN A 9 4.12 -11.70 9.74
N LEU A 10 3.81 -10.57 10.38
CA LEU A 10 4.77 -9.84 11.20
C LEU A 10 5.01 -10.55 12.54
N HIS A 11 6.26 -10.55 12.99
CA HIS A 11 6.65 -11.13 14.29
C HIS A 11 6.29 -10.17 15.43
N LEU A 12 5.01 -10.17 15.87
CA LEU A 12 4.50 -9.26 16.91
C LEU A 12 5.19 -9.44 18.27
N GLU A 13 5.66 -10.62 18.60
CA GLU A 13 6.44 -10.84 19.83
C GLU A 13 7.78 -10.06 19.77
N THR A 14 8.40 -9.99 18.60
CA THR A 14 9.59 -9.15 18.38
C THR A 14 9.25 -7.67 18.55
N LEU A 15 8.08 -7.21 18.10
CA LEU A 15 7.61 -5.85 18.34
C LEU A 15 7.47 -5.56 19.83
N LYS A 16 6.82 -6.43 20.60
CA LYS A 16 6.68 -6.32 22.06
C LYS A 16 8.03 -6.22 22.76
N ASP A 17 8.96 -7.07 22.36
CA ASP A 17 10.33 -7.10 22.87
C ASP A 17 11.08 -5.80 22.60
N ILE A 18 10.96 -5.24 21.39
CA ILE A 18 11.58 -3.97 21.02
C ILE A 18 10.98 -2.82 21.83
N LEU A 19 9.65 -2.76 21.90
CA LEU A 19 8.92 -1.73 22.64
C LEU A 19 9.26 -1.78 24.16
N GLY A 20 9.40 -2.98 24.72
CA GLY A 20 9.73 -3.16 26.15
C GLY A 20 11.20 -2.84 26.49
N LYS A 21 12.12 -2.96 25.54
CA LYS A 21 13.57 -2.79 25.77
C LYS A 21 14.13 -1.46 25.26
N LYS A 22 13.41 -0.75 24.40
CA LYS A 22 13.88 0.48 23.74
C LYS A 22 12.83 1.58 23.85
N GLN A 23 13.29 2.82 23.95
CA GLN A 23 12.42 3.96 23.80
C GLN A 23 12.11 4.13 22.30
N VAL A 24 10.91 3.75 21.89
CA VAL A 24 10.40 3.91 20.54
C VAL A 24 9.43 5.08 20.52
N SER A 25 9.70 6.08 19.71
CA SER A 25 8.82 7.26 19.57
C SER A 25 7.73 7.05 18.53
N LEU A 26 8.05 6.33 17.45
CA LEU A 26 7.15 6.13 16.32
C LEU A 26 7.30 4.71 15.73
N VAL A 27 6.18 4.05 15.49
CA VAL A 27 6.08 2.80 14.72
C VAL A 27 5.43 3.14 13.39
N CYS A 28 6.13 2.87 12.28
CA CYS A 28 5.58 3.03 10.93
C CYS A 28 5.26 1.64 10.36
N VAL A 29 4.04 1.44 9.89
CA VAL A 29 3.59 0.15 9.37
C VAL A 29 2.68 0.31 8.16
N THR A 30 2.84 -0.56 7.14
CA THR A 30 1.87 -0.63 6.06
C THR A 30 0.67 -1.47 6.45
N ALA A 31 -0.54 -1.02 6.11
CA ALA A 31 -1.77 -1.75 6.43
C ALA A 31 -1.99 -2.98 5.52
N VAL A 32 -1.60 -2.87 4.25
CA VAL A 32 -1.66 -3.96 3.27
C VAL A 32 -0.36 -3.98 2.47
N SER A 33 0.30 -5.13 2.41
CA SER A 33 1.54 -5.27 1.66
C SER A 33 1.30 -5.15 0.16
N ASN A 34 2.02 -4.25 -0.48
CA ASN A 34 1.99 -4.05 -1.93
C ASN A 34 2.80 -5.11 -2.73
N VAL A 35 3.38 -6.07 -2.04
CA VAL A 35 4.11 -7.21 -2.62
C VAL A 35 3.39 -8.52 -2.33
N LEU A 36 3.16 -8.82 -1.05
CA LEU A 36 2.61 -10.10 -0.61
C LEU A 36 1.08 -10.13 -0.61
N GLY A 37 0.43 -8.96 -0.74
CA GLY A 37 -1.02 -8.87 -0.66
C GLY A 37 -1.60 -9.26 0.70
N VAL A 38 -0.85 -9.07 1.78
CA VAL A 38 -1.21 -9.49 3.14
C VAL A 38 -1.70 -8.30 3.94
N LYS A 39 -2.76 -8.50 4.71
CA LYS A 39 -3.21 -7.54 5.73
C LYS A 39 -2.31 -7.58 6.95
N THR A 40 -1.91 -6.41 7.39
CA THR A 40 -1.20 -6.23 8.66
C THR A 40 -2.21 -6.08 9.80
N PRO A 41 -1.98 -6.69 10.97
CA PRO A 41 -2.86 -6.55 12.14
C PRO A 41 -2.66 -5.15 12.80
N VAL A 42 -3.05 -4.09 12.10
CA VAL A 42 -2.78 -2.69 12.46
C VAL A 42 -3.32 -2.36 13.85
N SER A 43 -4.57 -2.72 14.16
CA SER A 43 -5.18 -2.40 15.46
C SER A 43 -4.40 -3.01 16.64
N GLU A 44 -3.85 -4.21 16.47
CA GLU A 44 -3.01 -4.83 17.50
C GLU A 44 -1.67 -4.12 17.64
N ILE A 45 -1.05 -3.74 16.53
CA ILE A 45 0.20 -2.97 16.52
C ILE A 45 0.01 -1.60 17.19
N VAL A 46 -1.09 -0.90 16.88
CA VAL A 46 -1.45 0.36 17.52
C VAL A 46 -1.60 0.18 19.03
N ARG A 47 -2.39 -0.79 19.46
CA ARG A 47 -2.61 -1.09 20.88
C ARG A 47 -1.29 -1.38 21.62
N LEU A 48 -0.45 -2.24 21.05
CA LEU A 48 0.87 -2.56 21.63
C LEU A 48 1.79 -1.35 21.70
N SER A 49 1.83 -0.54 20.65
CA SER A 49 2.66 0.67 20.59
C SER A 49 2.23 1.70 21.61
N HIS A 50 0.93 1.99 21.71
CA HIS A 50 0.37 2.92 22.68
C HIS A 50 0.61 2.50 24.12
N GLN A 51 0.57 1.21 24.45
CA GLN A 51 0.89 0.67 25.78
C GLN A 51 2.33 1.02 26.22
N HIS A 52 3.23 1.26 25.26
CA HIS A 52 4.63 1.62 25.51
C HIS A 52 4.94 3.09 25.18
N GLY A 53 3.91 3.92 24.95
CA GLY A 53 4.06 5.35 24.67
C GLY A 53 4.56 5.70 23.26
N ALA A 54 4.64 4.72 22.35
CA ALA A 54 5.00 4.95 20.95
C ALA A 54 3.78 5.39 20.14
N ARG A 55 3.97 6.31 19.18
CA ARG A 55 2.99 6.72 18.18
C ARG A 55 2.97 5.75 17.02
N VAL A 56 1.87 5.74 16.24
CA VAL A 56 1.76 4.87 15.06
C VAL A 56 1.37 5.67 13.83
N LEU A 57 2.16 5.51 12.76
CA LEU A 57 1.85 5.97 11.42
C LEU A 57 1.50 4.76 10.55
N VAL A 58 0.31 4.77 9.97
CA VAL A 58 -0.20 3.72 9.08
C VAL A 58 -0.08 4.16 7.63
N ASP A 59 0.70 3.43 6.83
CA ASP A 59 0.64 3.54 5.37
C ASP A 59 -0.55 2.73 4.86
N ALA A 60 -1.61 3.43 4.51
CA ALA A 60 -2.86 2.88 3.97
C ALA A 60 -2.93 2.95 2.44
N ALA A 61 -1.80 3.16 1.74
CA ALA A 61 -1.78 3.34 0.30
C ALA A 61 -2.36 2.14 -0.49
N GLN A 62 -2.23 0.93 0.04
CA GLN A 62 -2.86 -0.25 -0.53
C GLN A 62 -4.19 -0.62 0.18
N MET A 63 -4.46 -0.08 1.36
CA MET A 63 -5.71 -0.31 2.06
C MET A 63 -6.84 0.56 1.48
N ALA A 64 -6.57 1.83 1.22
CA ALA A 64 -7.58 2.81 0.81
C ALA A 64 -8.43 2.40 -0.40
N PRO A 65 -7.90 1.80 -1.49
CA PRO A 65 -8.71 1.35 -2.61
C PRO A 65 -9.48 0.05 -2.37
N HIS A 66 -9.08 -0.78 -1.39
CA HIS A 66 -9.56 -2.15 -1.24
C HIS A 66 -10.39 -2.38 0.03
N GLU A 67 -10.32 -1.47 1.02
CA GLU A 67 -10.98 -1.61 2.32
C GLU A 67 -11.53 -0.28 2.82
N THR A 68 -12.55 -0.36 3.66
CA THR A 68 -13.05 0.82 4.39
C THR A 68 -12.05 1.20 5.49
N ILE A 69 -11.71 2.48 5.54
CA ILE A 69 -10.85 3.04 6.58
C ILE A 69 -11.71 3.80 7.58
N ASP A 70 -11.66 3.36 8.84
CA ASP A 70 -12.19 4.09 9.98
C ASP A 70 -11.01 4.44 10.90
N VAL A 71 -10.57 5.69 10.86
CA VAL A 71 -9.42 6.16 11.64
C VAL A 71 -9.68 6.15 13.15
N GLN A 72 -10.95 6.24 13.58
CA GLN A 72 -11.31 6.16 14.99
C GLN A 72 -11.23 4.71 15.49
N ALA A 73 -11.73 3.76 14.70
CA ALA A 73 -11.63 2.34 15.02
C ALA A 73 -10.18 1.82 14.97
N LEU A 74 -9.37 2.31 14.03
CA LEU A 74 -7.94 1.98 13.95
C LEU A 74 -7.12 2.56 15.10
N ASP A 75 -7.58 3.69 15.66
CA ASP A 75 -6.92 4.41 16.75
C ASP A 75 -5.47 4.84 16.45
N SER A 76 -5.09 4.95 15.17
CA SER A 76 -3.75 5.39 14.75
C SER A 76 -3.52 6.88 14.98
N ASP A 77 -2.27 7.29 15.21
CA ASP A 77 -1.91 8.70 15.39
C ASP A 77 -1.83 9.43 14.04
N PHE A 78 -1.35 8.72 13.02
CA PHE A 78 -1.25 9.20 11.64
C PHE A 78 -1.65 8.11 10.65
N LEU A 79 -2.21 8.53 9.51
CA LEU A 79 -2.52 7.63 8.40
C LEU A 79 -2.29 8.35 7.07
N VAL A 80 -1.67 7.66 6.11
CA VAL A 80 -1.38 8.24 4.79
C VAL A 80 -1.89 7.36 3.66
N PHE A 81 -2.37 7.98 2.59
CA PHE A 81 -2.66 7.28 1.32
C PHE A 81 -2.49 8.21 0.11
N SER A 82 -2.41 7.62 -1.08
CA SER A 82 -2.24 8.32 -2.36
C SER A 82 -3.53 8.31 -3.16
N GLY A 83 -3.90 9.46 -3.72
CA GLY A 83 -5.15 9.61 -4.48
C GLY A 83 -5.20 8.72 -5.74
N HIS A 84 -4.08 8.61 -6.47
CA HIS A 84 -4.02 7.85 -7.73
C HIS A 84 -4.26 6.33 -7.56
N LYS A 85 -4.14 5.80 -6.35
CA LYS A 85 -4.48 4.39 -6.07
C LYS A 85 -5.95 4.21 -5.73
N LEU A 86 -6.64 5.28 -5.33
CA LEU A 86 -8.07 5.31 -5.02
C LEU A 86 -8.88 5.89 -6.19
N TYR A 87 -8.56 5.47 -7.41
CA TYR A 87 -9.20 5.92 -8.67
C TYR A 87 -9.14 7.44 -8.92
N GLY A 88 -8.42 8.18 -8.08
CA GLY A 88 -8.23 9.62 -8.17
C GLY A 88 -7.03 10.02 -9.04
N PRO A 89 -6.79 11.32 -9.20
CA PRO A 89 -5.67 11.83 -9.97
C PRO A 89 -4.32 11.58 -9.30
N THR A 90 -3.25 11.66 -10.09
CA THR A 90 -1.88 11.77 -9.59
C THR A 90 -1.65 13.14 -8.93
N GLY A 91 -0.53 13.28 -8.19
CA GLY A 91 -0.14 14.58 -7.63
C GLY A 91 -0.82 14.95 -6.31
N ILE A 92 -1.73 14.12 -5.80
CA ILE A 92 -2.40 14.34 -4.51
C ILE A 92 -2.38 13.09 -3.64
N GLY A 93 -2.31 13.30 -2.34
CA GLY A 93 -2.46 12.32 -1.29
C GLY A 93 -3.01 12.96 -0.03
N VAL A 94 -3.32 12.15 0.96
CA VAL A 94 -3.90 12.60 2.23
C VAL A 94 -3.03 12.11 3.38
N LEU A 95 -2.73 13.01 4.30
CA LEU A 95 -2.23 12.71 5.64
C LEU A 95 -3.35 13.03 6.64
N TYR A 96 -3.85 12.01 7.30
CA TYR A 96 -4.61 12.16 8.53
C TYR A 96 -3.65 12.21 9.72
N GLY A 97 -3.89 13.09 10.65
CA GLY A 97 -3.22 13.12 11.95
C GLY A 97 -4.20 13.51 13.06
N ARG A 98 -4.04 12.92 14.24
CA ARG A 98 -4.78 13.39 15.42
C ARG A 98 -4.47 14.85 15.67
N GLU A 99 -5.48 15.66 15.93
CA GLU A 99 -5.31 17.10 16.16
C GLU A 99 -4.25 17.41 17.23
N SER A 100 -4.28 16.68 18.35
CA SER A 100 -3.28 16.84 19.43
C SER A 100 -1.85 16.53 18.99
N MET A 101 -1.66 15.63 18.03
CA MET A 101 -0.35 15.31 17.45
C MET A 101 0.08 16.44 16.51
N LEU A 102 -0.79 16.83 15.59
CA LEU A 102 -0.51 17.89 14.62
C LEU A 102 -0.23 19.22 15.34
N ALA A 103 -0.98 19.57 16.38
CA ALA A 103 -0.77 20.78 17.16
C ALA A 103 0.60 20.84 17.87
N SER A 104 1.21 19.68 18.15
CA SER A 104 2.53 19.59 18.77
C SER A 104 3.70 19.63 17.78
N MET A 105 3.43 19.59 16.48
CA MET A 105 4.45 19.53 15.44
C MET A 105 4.74 20.91 14.86
N PRO A 106 6.01 21.23 14.56
CA PRO A 106 6.35 22.41 13.80
C PRO A 106 5.90 22.28 12.34
N PRO A 107 5.68 23.39 11.62
CA PRO A 107 5.46 23.35 10.17
C PRO A 107 6.59 22.59 9.45
N PHE A 108 6.22 21.79 8.45
CA PHE A 108 7.20 21.02 7.67
C PHE A 108 7.82 21.84 6.53
N LEU A 109 6.99 22.65 5.84
CA LEU A 109 7.41 23.56 4.77
C LEU A 109 6.97 24.97 5.10
N GLY A 110 7.69 25.97 4.58
CA GLY A 110 7.29 27.37 4.65
C GLY A 110 6.81 27.85 3.28
N GLY A 111 5.77 28.71 3.27
CA GLY A 111 5.25 29.28 2.04
C GLY A 111 4.03 30.16 2.28
N GLY A 112 3.37 30.56 1.20
CA GLY A 112 2.10 31.28 1.30
C GLY A 112 1.02 30.41 1.93
N ASP A 113 -0.03 31.02 2.42
CA ASP A 113 -1.25 30.44 3.01
C ASP A 113 -1.07 29.71 4.35
N MET A 114 0.11 29.12 4.64
CA MET A 114 0.41 28.44 5.90
C MET A 114 0.84 29.37 7.03
N VAL A 115 0.93 30.67 6.79
CA VAL A 115 1.37 31.68 7.76
C VAL A 115 0.23 32.60 8.15
N GLU A 116 0.16 32.99 9.42
CA GLU A 116 -0.75 34.03 9.91
C GLU A 116 -0.08 35.41 9.86
N ALA A 117 1.20 35.50 10.27
CA ALA A 117 1.99 36.74 10.23
C ALA A 117 3.45 36.46 9.91
N VAL A 118 4.10 37.40 9.23
CA VAL A 118 5.52 37.35 8.89
C VAL A 118 6.22 38.62 9.42
N THR A 119 7.38 38.46 10.06
CA THR A 119 8.25 39.53 10.54
C THR A 119 9.65 39.34 9.98
N ARG A 120 10.55 40.27 10.26
CA ARG A 120 11.98 40.14 9.91
C ARG A 120 12.69 39.03 10.71
N GLN A 121 12.14 38.62 11.82
CA GLN A 121 12.74 37.63 12.75
C GLN A 121 12.17 36.24 12.57
N GLY A 122 11.05 36.11 11.83
CA GLY A 122 10.37 34.80 11.62
C GLY A 122 8.92 34.95 11.24
N PHE A 123 8.15 33.92 11.44
CA PHE A 123 6.71 33.88 11.14
C PHE A 123 5.92 33.16 12.22
N SER A 124 4.63 33.45 12.32
CA SER A 124 3.65 32.64 13.05
C SER A 124 2.91 31.76 12.04
N PRO A 125 2.77 30.44 12.30
CA PRO A 125 2.01 29.56 11.43
C PRO A 125 0.51 29.83 11.57
N ALA A 126 -0.24 29.54 10.50
CA ALA A 126 -1.68 29.53 10.52
C ALA A 126 -2.24 28.38 11.36
N GLU A 127 -3.51 28.41 11.67
CA GLU A 127 -4.21 27.32 12.36
C GLU A 127 -4.21 26.01 11.55
N LEU A 128 -4.40 24.88 12.26
CA LEU A 128 -4.58 23.57 11.62
C LEU A 128 -5.82 23.56 10.73
N PRO A 129 -5.80 22.87 9.58
CA PRO A 129 -4.67 22.10 9.02
C PRO A 129 -3.72 22.95 8.17
N ARG A 130 -4.03 24.24 7.91
CA ARG A 130 -3.31 25.14 6.98
C ARG A 130 -1.82 25.28 7.28
N THR A 131 -1.43 25.16 8.53
CA THR A 131 -0.01 25.20 8.96
C THR A 131 0.87 24.17 8.23
N PHE A 132 0.31 23.10 7.70
CA PHE A 132 1.05 22.05 6.98
C PHE A 132 0.85 22.09 5.46
N GLU A 133 0.09 23.06 4.93
CA GLU A 133 -0.25 23.20 3.52
C GLU A 133 0.37 24.48 2.93
N ALA A 134 1.68 24.43 2.67
CA ALA A 134 2.43 25.59 2.18
C ALA A 134 2.24 25.79 0.68
N GLY A 135 1.82 27.00 0.29
CA GLY A 135 1.58 27.43 -1.09
C GLY A 135 0.20 27.04 -1.61
N THR A 136 -0.06 27.40 -2.87
CA THR A 136 -1.33 27.07 -3.53
C THR A 136 -1.53 25.55 -3.56
N PRO A 137 -2.63 25.01 -3.00
CA PRO A 137 -2.85 23.57 -2.99
C PRO A 137 -3.15 23.03 -4.40
N PRO A 138 -3.02 21.71 -4.62
CA PRO A 138 -3.36 21.07 -5.89
C PRO A 138 -4.90 21.02 -6.07
N ILE A 139 -5.50 22.17 -6.42
CA ILE A 139 -6.97 22.38 -6.40
C ILE A 139 -7.69 21.42 -7.35
N ALA A 140 -7.20 21.26 -8.59
CA ALA A 140 -7.82 20.39 -9.58
C ALA A 140 -7.77 18.93 -9.15
N GLU A 141 -6.64 18.52 -8.58
CA GLU A 141 -6.44 17.16 -8.06
C GLU A 141 -7.31 16.90 -6.82
N ALA A 142 -7.51 17.90 -5.96
CA ALA A 142 -8.38 17.77 -4.80
C ALA A 142 -9.84 17.57 -5.20
N VAL A 143 -10.33 18.34 -6.17
CA VAL A 143 -11.69 18.19 -6.75
C VAL A 143 -11.82 16.82 -7.43
N GLY A 144 -10.79 16.41 -8.19
CA GLY A 144 -10.76 15.10 -8.85
C GLY A 144 -10.75 13.93 -7.85
N LEU A 145 -10.01 14.05 -6.75
CA LEU A 145 -9.99 13.03 -5.70
C LEU A 145 -11.34 12.94 -4.97
N ALA A 146 -11.98 14.08 -4.68
CA ALA A 146 -13.32 14.11 -4.08
C ALA A 146 -14.34 13.38 -4.98
N ALA A 147 -14.35 13.69 -6.27
CA ALA A 147 -15.21 13.01 -7.23
C ALA A 147 -14.96 11.51 -7.32
N ALA A 148 -13.69 11.07 -7.25
CA ALA A 148 -13.32 9.65 -7.23
C ALA A 148 -13.84 8.94 -5.96
N ILE A 149 -13.73 9.58 -4.80
CA ILE A 149 -14.21 9.05 -3.53
C ILE A 149 -15.76 8.92 -3.56
N ASP A 150 -16.46 9.95 -4.03
CA ASP A 150 -17.91 9.95 -4.14
C ASP A 150 -18.40 8.85 -5.09
N TRP A 151 -17.74 8.69 -6.24
CA TRP A 151 -18.03 7.62 -7.18
C TRP A 151 -17.77 6.22 -6.61
N PHE A 152 -16.67 6.05 -5.90
CA PHE A 152 -16.22 4.72 -5.43
C PHE A 152 -16.95 4.28 -4.15
N THR A 153 -17.33 5.22 -3.27
CA THR A 153 -17.93 4.89 -1.97
C THR A 153 -19.14 3.94 -2.07
N PRO A 154 -20.14 4.14 -2.96
CA PRO A 154 -21.26 3.21 -3.07
C PRO A 154 -20.89 1.86 -3.72
N LEU A 155 -19.77 1.76 -4.39
CA LEU A 155 -19.31 0.55 -5.08
C LEU A 155 -18.38 -0.30 -4.22
N ARG A 156 -17.88 0.22 -3.11
CA ARG A 156 -16.80 -0.35 -2.31
C ARG A 156 -17.04 -1.82 -1.91
N GLU A 157 -18.17 -2.11 -1.29
CA GLU A 157 -18.49 -3.46 -0.80
C GLU A 157 -18.57 -4.49 -1.95
N ALA A 158 -19.21 -4.10 -3.05
CA ALA A 158 -19.29 -4.94 -4.24
C ALA A 158 -17.90 -5.14 -4.88
N THR A 159 -17.07 -4.10 -4.91
CA THR A 159 -15.70 -4.16 -5.42
C THR A 159 -14.82 -5.07 -4.56
N GLU A 160 -14.87 -4.95 -3.24
CA GLU A 160 -14.11 -5.81 -2.33
C GLU A 160 -14.45 -7.30 -2.55
N THR A 161 -15.73 -7.62 -2.64
CA THR A 161 -16.20 -8.98 -2.93
C THR A 161 -15.71 -9.48 -4.29
N HIS A 162 -15.80 -8.62 -5.31
CA HIS A 162 -15.35 -8.94 -6.67
C HIS A 162 -13.84 -9.16 -6.75
N GLU A 163 -13.04 -8.27 -6.18
CA GLU A 163 -11.58 -8.38 -6.14
C GLU A 163 -11.13 -9.63 -5.38
N GLN A 164 -11.77 -9.95 -4.25
CA GLN A 164 -11.48 -11.16 -3.49
C GLN A 164 -11.76 -12.44 -4.32
N TYR A 165 -12.86 -12.45 -5.08
CA TYR A 165 -13.14 -13.53 -6.04
C TYR A 165 -12.04 -13.65 -7.09
N LEU A 166 -11.65 -12.53 -7.73
CA LEU A 166 -10.61 -12.52 -8.78
C LEU A 166 -9.25 -12.94 -8.24
N LEU A 167 -8.85 -12.50 -7.05
CA LEU A 167 -7.58 -12.88 -6.42
C LEU A 167 -7.56 -14.38 -6.07
N THR A 168 -8.66 -14.91 -5.54
CA THR A 168 -8.79 -16.34 -5.26
C THR A 168 -8.68 -17.17 -6.53
N TYR A 169 -9.37 -16.74 -7.60
CA TYR A 169 -9.30 -17.38 -8.91
C TYR A 169 -7.87 -17.30 -9.49
N ALA A 170 -7.23 -16.13 -9.43
CA ALA A 170 -5.88 -15.91 -9.92
C ALA A 170 -4.84 -16.77 -9.17
N ALA A 171 -4.92 -16.84 -7.84
CA ALA A 171 -4.04 -17.68 -7.04
C ALA A 171 -4.16 -19.16 -7.42
N SER A 172 -5.40 -19.65 -7.58
CA SER A 172 -5.66 -21.02 -8.03
C SER A 172 -5.17 -21.29 -9.46
N ALA A 173 -5.29 -20.33 -10.38
CA ALA A 173 -4.84 -20.47 -11.75
C ALA A 173 -3.31 -20.42 -11.87
N LEU A 174 -2.66 -19.51 -11.12
CA LEU A 174 -1.20 -19.36 -11.07
C LEU A 174 -0.52 -20.56 -10.42
N SER A 175 -1.09 -21.13 -9.35
CA SER A 175 -0.52 -22.29 -8.65
C SER A 175 -0.43 -23.57 -9.51
N ARG A 176 -1.21 -23.62 -10.63
CA ARG A 176 -1.17 -24.72 -11.60
C ARG A 176 -0.12 -24.53 -12.69
N ILE A 177 0.61 -23.43 -12.67
CA ILE A 177 1.66 -23.17 -13.67
C ILE A 177 2.97 -23.78 -13.15
N PRO A 178 3.61 -24.70 -13.88
CA PRO A 178 4.86 -25.32 -13.45
C PRO A 178 5.95 -24.28 -13.18
N ARG A 179 6.79 -24.50 -12.18
CA ARG A 179 7.94 -23.64 -11.85
C ARG A 179 7.56 -22.21 -11.42
N LEU A 180 6.27 -21.90 -11.25
CA LEU A 180 5.79 -20.63 -10.73
C LEU A 180 5.61 -20.73 -9.20
N HIS A 181 6.20 -19.78 -8.46
CA HIS A 181 6.12 -19.70 -7.02
C HIS A 181 5.44 -18.39 -6.62
N ILE A 182 4.27 -18.50 -6.02
CA ILE A 182 3.54 -17.36 -5.44
C ILE A 182 4.27 -16.94 -4.16
N LEU A 183 4.44 -15.64 -3.97
CA LEU A 183 5.00 -15.05 -2.77
C LEU A 183 3.88 -14.69 -1.78
N GLY A 184 4.13 -14.91 -0.49
CA GLY A 184 3.14 -14.64 0.55
C GLY A 184 2.22 -15.83 0.81
N PRO A 185 0.99 -15.61 1.31
CA PRO A 185 0.09 -16.66 1.70
C PRO A 185 -0.48 -17.40 0.48
N THR A 186 -0.99 -18.61 0.68
CA THR A 186 -1.65 -19.38 -0.37
C THR A 186 -3.07 -18.91 -0.68
N THR A 187 -3.69 -18.18 0.26
CA THR A 187 -5.06 -17.65 0.19
C THR A 187 -5.17 -16.33 0.94
N GLY A 188 -6.25 -15.59 0.73
CA GLY A 188 -6.51 -14.35 1.47
C GLY A 188 -5.69 -13.14 1.00
N HIS A 189 -5.23 -13.14 -0.25
CA HIS A 189 -4.60 -11.97 -0.85
C HIS A 189 -5.56 -10.78 -0.90
N VAL A 190 -5.01 -9.61 -0.69
CA VAL A 190 -5.68 -8.32 -0.92
C VAL A 190 -4.87 -7.54 -1.96
N SER A 191 -5.52 -6.93 -2.91
CA SER A 191 -4.94 -6.07 -3.95
C SER A 191 -4.07 -6.74 -5.00
N CYS A 192 -3.19 -7.69 -4.64
CA CYS A 192 -2.20 -8.22 -5.58
C CYS A 192 -1.69 -9.61 -5.21
N ILE A 193 -1.11 -10.27 -6.21
CA ILE A 193 -0.33 -11.51 -6.07
C ILE A 193 1.02 -11.28 -6.73
N SER A 194 2.11 -11.45 -5.98
CA SER A 194 3.45 -11.46 -6.54
C SER A 194 3.94 -12.90 -6.70
N PHE A 195 4.76 -13.14 -7.72
CA PHE A 195 5.30 -14.46 -8.02
C PHE A 195 6.65 -14.38 -8.70
N THR A 196 7.38 -15.49 -8.67
CA THR A 196 8.59 -15.74 -9.46
C THR A 196 8.36 -16.96 -10.34
N ILE A 197 9.15 -17.11 -11.40
CA ILE A 197 9.19 -18.33 -12.24
C ILE A 197 10.64 -18.76 -12.34
N GLU A 198 10.95 -20.01 -11.98
CA GLU A 198 12.31 -20.52 -12.02
C GLU A 198 12.92 -20.41 -13.43
N GLY A 199 14.13 -19.85 -13.47
CA GLY A 199 14.89 -19.64 -14.70
C GLY A 199 14.41 -18.49 -15.59
N LEU A 200 13.40 -17.73 -15.20
CA LEU A 200 12.91 -16.58 -15.95
C LEU A 200 13.04 -15.27 -15.13
N HIS A 201 13.61 -14.25 -15.77
CA HIS A 201 13.72 -12.95 -15.11
C HIS A 201 12.36 -12.21 -15.15
N PRO A 202 11.90 -11.58 -14.05
CA PRO A 202 10.61 -10.89 -14.00
C PRO A 202 10.41 -9.81 -15.08
N HIS A 203 11.47 -9.11 -15.51
CA HIS A 203 11.40 -8.13 -16.59
C HIS A 203 11.08 -8.78 -17.94
N ASP A 204 11.72 -9.91 -18.26
CA ASP A 204 11.48 -10.63 -19.51
C ASP A 204 10.03 -11.13 -19.59
N ILE A 205 9.53 -11.64 -18.45
CA ILE A 205 8.12 -12.04 -18.32
C ILE A 205 7.21 -10.86 -18.65
N THR A 206 7.38 -9.72 -17.97
CA THR A 206 6.48 -8.57 -18.14
C THR A 206 6.62 -7.91 -19.50
N GLU A 207 7.79 -7.92 -20.12
CA GLU A 207 7.99 -7.41 -21.47
C GLU A 207 7.22 -8.24 -22.50
N VAL A 208 7.35 -9.57 -22.46
CA VAL A 208 6.65 -10.45 -23.40
C VAL A 208 5.14 -10.41 -23.19
N LEU A 209 4.67 -10.38 -21.92
CA LEU A 209 3.25 -10.24 -21.62
C LEU A 209 2.69 -8.90 -22.09
N GLY A 210 3.44 -7.80 -21.89
CA GLY A 210 3.04 -6.46 -22.32
C GLY A 210 2.82 -6.34 -23.83
N ARG A 211 3.65 -7.00 -24.64
CA ARG A 211 3.49 -7.08 -26.10
C ARG A 211 2.21 -7.83 -26.52
N ARG A 212 1.58 -8.57 -25.59
CA ARG A 212 0.31 -9.31 -25.79
C ARG A 212 -0.88 -8.62 -25.13
N GLY A 213 -0.70 -7.38 -24.65
CA GLY A 213 -1.75 -6.61 -24.00
C GLY A 213 -2.00 -7.00 -22.53
N VAL A 214 -1.14 -7.84 -21.91
CA VAL A 214 -1.23 -8.19 -20.49
C VAL A 214 -0.21 -7.39 -19.69
N CYS A 215 -0.68 -6.42 -18.92
CA CYS A 215 0.15 -5.50 -18.17
C CYS A 215 0.37 -5.96 -16.73
N LEU A 216 1.54 -6.52 -16.44
CA LEU A 216 2.01 -6.83 -15.09
C LEU A 216 3.16 -5.90 -14.71
N ARG A 217 3.47 -5.84 -13.43
CA ARG A 217 4.63 -5.08 -12.94
C ARG A 217 5.75 -6.04 -12.54
N SER A 218 7.00 -5.69 -12.90
CA SER A 218 8.22 -6.38 -12.45
C SER A 218 9.07 -5.51 -11.54
N GLY A 219 9.93 -6.13 -10.74
CA GLY A 219 10.94 -5.49 -9.92
C GLY A 219 10.72 -5.69 -8.41
N HIS A 220 11.17 -4.73 -7.61
CA HIS A 220 11.11 -4.79 -6.14
C HIS A 220 9.83 -4.19 -5.55
N HIS A 221 8.96 -3.58 -6.36
CA HIS A 221 7.71 -2.95 -5.93
C HIS A 221 7.88 -1.97 -4.76
N CYS A 222 9.01 -1.21 -4.75
CA CYS A 222 9.41 -0.30 -3.66
C CYS A 222 9.72 -1.00 -2.32
N ALA A 223 9.92 -2.33 -2.30
CA ALA A 223 10.16 -3.14 -1.10
C ALA A 223 11.44 -3.98 -1.22
N HIS A 224 12.60 -3.33 -1.45
CA HIS A 224 13.90 -3.99 -1.64
C HIS A 224 14.29 -4.86 -0.44
N ILE A 225 14.07 -4.37 0.79
CA ILE A 225 14.43 -5.11 2.02
C ILE A 225 13.62 -6.40 2.11
N LEU A 226 12.33 -6.37 1.79
CA LEU A 226 11.48 -7.55 1.77
C LEU A 226 11.96 -8.58 0.74
N HIS A 227 12.29 -8.15 -0.49
CA HIS A 227 12.84 -9.05 -1.52
C HIS A 227 14.15 -9.70 -1.06
N LYS A 228 15.02 -8.92 -0.41
CA LYS A 228 16.26 -9.43 0.17
C LYS A 228 16.01 -10.45 1.28
N SER A 229 15.04 -10.21 2.17
CA SER A 229 14.71 -11.16 3.25
C SER A 229 14.09 -12.46 2.72
N LEU A 230 13.37 -12.39 1.60
CA LEU A 230 12.82 -13.55 0.90
C LEU A 230 13.85 -14.29 0.03
N GLY A 231 15.08 -13.77 -0.08
CA GLY A 231 16.16 -14.36 -0.89
C GLY A 231 15.94 -14.27 -2.40
N ILE A 232 15.12 -13.33 -2.87
CA ILE A 232 14.80 -13.12 -4.29
C ILE A 232 15.31 -11.77 -4.79
N GLN A 233 15.72 -11.72 -6.07
CA GLN A 233 16.21 -10.49 -6.68
C GLN A 233 15.07 -9.55 -7.10
N ALA A 234 13.99 -10.10 -7.63
CA ALA A 234 12.82 -9.36 -8.10
C ALA A 234 11.63 -10.30 -8.22
N SER A 235 10.44 -9.75 -8.38
CA SER A 235 9.21 -10.51 -8.62
C SER A 235 8.35 -9.88 -9.72
N THR A 236 7.43 -10.66 -10.25
CA THR A 236 6.35 -10.20 -11.11
C THR A 236 5.08 -10.07 -10.27
N ARG A 237 4.33 -8.98 -10.43
CA ARG A 237 3.11 -8.72 -9.67
C ARG A 237 1.89 -8.55 -10.56
N LEU A 238 0.87 -9.36 -10.30
CA LEU A 238 -0.49 -9.20 -10.78
C LEU A 238 -1.26 -8.38 -9.75
N SER A 239 -1.98 -7.35 -10.20
CA SER A 239 -2.89 -6.56 -9.37
C SER A 239 -4.27 -6.55 -10.00
N VAL A 240 -5.31 -6.53 -9.18
CA VAL A 240 -6.71 -6.42 -9.61
C VAL A 240 -7.35 -5.13 -9.10
N ALA A 241 -8.38 -4.68 -9.78
CA ALA A 241 -9.18 -3.51 -9.43
C ALA A 241 -10.65 -3.74 -9.88
N ALA A 242 -11.54 -2.82 -9.53
CA ALA A 242 -12.97 -2.91 -9.81
C ALA A 242 -13.32 -3.23 -11.28
N TYR A 243 -12.47 -2.87 -12.23
CA TYR A 243 -12.71 -3.03 -13.66
C TYR A 243 -12.13 -4.31 -14.26
N ASN A 244 -11.38 -5.11 -13.51
CA ASN A 244 -10.84 -6.38 -14.01
C ASN A 244 -11.90 -7.48 -14.03
N THR A 245 -11.67 -8.47 -14.88
CA THR A 245 -12.56 -9.61 -15.09
C THR A 245 -11.82 -10.94 -14.97
N GLN A 246 -12.57 -12.04 -14.85
CA GLN A 246 -11.97 -13.37 -14.92
C GLN A 246 -11.24 -13.61 -16.26
N ALA A 247 -11.75 -13.06 -17.36
CA ALA A 247 -11.11 -13.18 -18.68
C ALA A 247 -9.70 -12.54 -18.70
N ASP A 248 -9.46 -11.46 -17.94
CA ASP A 248 -8.13 -10.86 -17.81
C ASP A 248 -7.15 -11.82 -17.10
N ILE A 249 -7.63 -12.53 -16.08
CA ILE A 249 -6.84 -13.54 -15.37
C ILE A 249 -6.53 -14.73 -16.29
N ASP A 250 -7.51 -15.18 -17.07
CA ASP A 250 -7.32 -16.27 -18.05
C ASP A 250 -6.31 -15.86 -19.13
N ALA A 251 -6.43 -14.65 -19.66
CA ALA A 251 -5.47 -14.10 -20.63
C ALA A 251 -4.05 -14.04 -20.04
N CYS A 252 -3.93 -13.57 -18.79
CA CYS A 252 -2.66 -13.52 -18.08
C CYS A 252 -2.03 -14.91 -17.91
N THR A 253 -2.77 -15.87 -17.39
CA THR A 253 -2.24 -17.23 -17.12
C THR A 253 -1.91 -17.99 -18.40
N ASN A 254 -2.68 -17.80 -19.48
CA ASN A 254 -2.37 -18.36 -20.79
C ASN A 254 -1.10 -17.75 -21.37
N ALA A 255 -0.96 -16.42 -21.30
CA ALA A 255 0.24 -15.73 -21.76
C ALA A 255 1.50 -16.17 -20.97
N ILE A 256 1.40 -16.37 -19.65
CA ILE A 256 2.53 -16.88 -18.83
C ILE A 256 2.96 -18.28 -19.32
N ARG A 257 2.03 -19.20 -19.58
CA ARG A 257 2.37 -20.55 -20.10
C ARG A 257 3.07 -20.49 -21.46
N GLU A 258 2.69 -19.54 -22.31
CA GLU A 258 3.36 -19.34 -23.60
C GLU A 258 4.76 -18.73 -23.44
N VAL A 259 4.93 -17.78 -22.51
CA VAL A 259 6.26 -17.21 -22.17
C VAL A 259 7.21 -18.32 -21.71
N GLN A 260 6.74 -19.22 -20.85
CA GLN A 260 7.54 -20.36 -20.41
C GLN A 260 8.00 -21.26 -21.56
N LYS A 261 7.16 -21.45 -22.59
CA LYS A 261 7.55 -22.23 -23.79
C LYS A 261 8.54 -21.50 -24.69
N LEU A 262 8.51 -20.16 -24.69
CA LEU A 262 9.36 -19.34 -25.55
C LEU A 262 10.75 -19.09 -24.95
N LEU A 263 10.84 -19.02 -23.61
CA LEU A 263 12.04 -18.64 -22.87
C LEU A 263 12.70 -19.84 -22.12
N ALA A 264 12.07 -21.01 -22.15
CA ALA A 264 12.64 -22.25 -21.61
C ALA A 264 13.50 -22.92 -22.67
#